data_30d533ff673a8eb326f6cdf95969e104
#
_entry.id   30d533ff673a8eb326f6cdf95969e104
#
_cell.length_a   1.000
_cell.length_b   1.000
_cell.length_c   1.000
_cell.angle_alpha   90.00
_cell.angle_beta   90.00
_cell.angle_gamma   90.00
#
_symmetry.space_group_name_H-M   'P 1'
#
loop_
_entity.id
_entity.type
_entity.pdbx_description
1 polymer ?
#
loop_
_entity_poly.entity_id
_entity_poly.type
_entity_poly.pdbx_seq_one_letter_code
_entity_poly.pdbx_strand_id
1 'polypeptide(L)'
;MSIRGDLRVGETLRGTLREKSRTYTVMGRILLQRRNQANARRIRCEQWRLLDDNGKELWLEINRDANEVVLHEPVPIRPTIDPRTLEVGWTRQLRVRGRPCTVEVEEVHCAEIDHETGAINHPNGALTTTTCAELRVVDAEGSLSRMVIDAHRLQGREVYGKTPLSSSQQ
;
A
#
# COMPACT_ATOMS: atom_id res chain seq x y z
N MET A 1 1.71 9.24 -14.22
CA MET A 1 0.25 9.09 -14.11
C MET A 1 -0.33 10.41 -13.65
N SER A 2 -1.26 10.95 -14.39
CA SER A 2 -1.92 12.20 -14.00
C SER A 2 -3.25 11.85 -13.33
N ILE A 3 -3.43 12.30 -12.09
CA ILE A 3 -4.69 12.14 -11.35
C ILE A 3 -5.28 13.52 -11.16
N ARG A 4 -6.27 13.85 -11.96
CA ARG A 4 -6.99 15.10 -11.85
C ARG A 4 -8.42 14.84 -11.42
N GLY A 5 -8.85 15.53 -10.39
CA GLY A 5 -10.19 15.40 -9.87
C GLY A 5 -10.44 14.06 -9.18
N ASP A 6 -11.68 13.63 -9.18
CA ASP A 6 -12.11 12.42 -8.50
C ASP A 6 -12.07 11.23 -9.45
N LEU A 7 -11.36 10.19 -9.02
CA LEU A 7 -11.41 8.89 -9.69
C LEU A 7 -12.79 8.26 -9.47
N ARG A 8 -13.20 7.40 -10.39
CA ARG A 8 -14.47 6.65 -10.28
C ARG A 8 -14.23 5.17 -10.56
N VAL A 9 -14.92 4.33 -9.81
CA VAL A 9 -14.93 2.89 -10.05
C VAL A 9 -15.45 2.61 -11.46
N GLY A 10 -14.76 1.73 -12.19
CA GLY A 10 -15.03 1.41 -13.58
C GLY A 10 -14.30 2.30 -14.59
N GLU A 11 -13.71 3.39 -14.13
CA GLU A 11 -12.95 4.31 -14.99
C GLU A 11 -11.65 3.66 -15.48
N THR A 12 -11.25 4.00 -16.67
CA THR A 12 -9.98 3.57 -17.25
C THR A 12 -8.98 4.72 -17.20
N LEU A 13 -7.81 4.44 -16.63
CA LEU A 13 -6.72 5.40 -16.53
C LEU A 13 -5.58 4.97 -17.45
N ARG A 14 -4.97 5.92 -18.12
CA ARG A 14 -3.70 5.73 -18.80
C ARG A 14 -2.60 6.41 -18.03
N GLY A 15 -1.49 5.70 -17.83
CA GLY A 15 -0.37 6.27 -17.12
C GLY A 15 0.94 5.68 -17.60
N THR A 16 2.01 6.46 -17.49
CA THR A 16 3.36 6.01 -17.70
C THR A 16 3.97 5.70 -16.34
N LEU A 17 4.30 4.43 -16.13
CA LEU A 17 4.95 3.97 -14.94
C LEU A 17 6.24 3.24 -15.36
N ARG A 18 7.38 3.67 -14.82
CA ARG A 18 8.69 3.09 -15.15
C ARG A 18 8.92 3.04 -16.67
N GLU A 19 8.66 4.16 -17.34
CA GLU A 19 8.84 4.33 -18.80
C GLU A 19 7.93 3.46 -19.66
N LYS A 20 6.98 2.73 -19.07
CA LYS A 20 5.99 1.96 -19.81
C LYS A 20 4.62 2.60 -19.68
N SER A 21 3.98 2.87 -20.81
CA SER A 21 2.58 3.29 -20.84
C SER A 21 1.69 2.07 -20.59
N ARG A 22 0.79 2.17 -19.63
CA ARG A 22 -0.16 1.11 -19.31
C ARG A 22 -1.54 1.68 -19.08
N THR A 23 -2.53 0.85 -19.32
CA THR A 23 -3.92 1.14 -19.06
C THR A 23 -4.35 0.44 -17.77
N TYR A 24 -5.01 1.16 -16.88
CA TYR A 24 -5.49 0.65 -15.61
C TYR A 24 -6.99 0.84 -15.52
N THR A 25 -7.68 -0.16 -14.97
CA THR A 25 -9.09 -0.06 -14.63
C THR A 25 -9.23 0.14 -13.13
N VAL A 26 -10.01 1.12 -12.72
CA VAL A 26 -10.30 1.39 -11.32
C VAL A 26 -11.36 0.41 -10.83
N MET A 27 -10.99 -0.50 -9.93
CA MET A 27 -11.85 -1.59 -9.47
C MET A 27 -12.59 -1.26 -8.20
N GLY A 28 -11.98 -0.50 -7.30
CA GLY A 28 -12.59 -0.22 -6.01
C GLY A 28 -11.88 0.91 -5.29
N ARG A 29 -12.52 1.38 -4.23
CA ARG A 29 -12.06 2.49 -3.41
C ARG A 29 -12.30 2.19 -1.94
N ILE A 30 -11.33 2.48 -1.10
CA ILE A 30 -11.44 2.44 0.35
C ILE A 30 -11.15 3.84 0.90
N LEU A 31 -12.05 4.34 1.73
CA LEU A 31 -11.78 5.51 2.57
C LEU A 31 -11.45 5.03 3.97
N LEU A 32 -10.32 5.45 4.50
CA LEU A 32 -9.89 5.05 5.82
C LEU A 32 -9.19 6.19 6.57
N GLN A 33 -9.17 6.05 7.89
CA GLN A 33 -8.38 6.89 8.77
C GLN A 33 -7.34 6.03 9.47
N ARG A 34 -6.08 6.44 9.41
CA ARG A 34 -4.99 5.80 10.14
C ARG A 34 -4.67 6.60 11.39
N ARG A 35 -4.45 5.90 12.48
CA ARG A 35 -3.99 6.47 13.73
C ARG A 35 -2.67 5.82 14.10
N ASN A 36 -1.61 6.62 14.22
CA ASN A 36 -0.32 6.14 14.67
C ASN A 36 -0.41 5.74 16.14
N GLN A 37 0.02 4.52 16.48
CA GLN A 37 -0.07 3.99 17.84
C GLN A 37 0.84 4.72 18.82
N ALA A 38 1.98 5.26 18.36
CA ALA A 38 2.94 5.94 19.23
C ALA A 38 2.52 7.37 19.59
N ASN A 39 1.95 8.15 18.65
CA ASN A 39 1.68 9.58 18.83
C ASN A 39 0.21 9.98 18.60
N ALA A 40 -0.67 9.03 18.34
CA ALA A 40 -2.09 9.24 18.07
C ALA A 40 -2.40 10.18 16.88
N ARG A 41 -1.42 10.45 16.01
CA ARG A 41 -1.61 11.25 14.80
C ARG A 41 -2.56 10.54 13.85
N ARG A 42 -3.56 11.27 13.35
CA ARG A 42 -4.56 10.76 12.41
C ARG A 42 -4.26 11.22 11.00
N ILE A 43 -4.42 10.31 10.05
CA ILE A 43 -4.24 10.56 8.63
C ILE A 43 -5.43 9.97 7.89
N ARG A 44 -6.09 10.78 7.06
CA ARG A 44 -7.14 10.33 6.15
C ARG A 44 -6.53 9.92 4.83
N CYS A 45 -6.87 8.73 4.37
CA CYS A 45 -6.36 8.19 3.13
C CYS A 45 -7.49 7.65 2.25
N GLU A 46 -7.29 7.77 0.95
CA GLU A 46 -8.05 7.04 -0.05
C GLU A 46 -7.13 5.97 -0.64
N GLN A 47 -7.63 4.77 -0.75
CA GLN A 47 -6.93 3.68 -1.43
C GLN A 47 -7.75 3.22 -2.63
N TRP A 48 -7.13 3.25 -3.79
CA TRP A 48 -7.77 2.88 -5.05
C TRP A 48 -7.15 1.61 -5.60
N ARG A 49 -7.97 0.57 -5.75
CA ARG A 49 -7.56 -0.69 -6.34
C ARG A 49 -7.60 -0.59 -7.85
N LEU A 50 -6.46 -0.86 -8.49
CA LEU A 50 -6.31 -0.81 -9.94
C LEU A 50 -5.92 -2.19 -10.48
N LEU A 51 -6.41 -2.52 -11.67
CA LEU A 51 -5.91 -3.66 -12.44
C LEU A 51 -5.35 -3.16 -13.76
N ASP A 52 -4.18 -3.67 -14.14
CA ASP A 52 -3.62 -3.39 -15.47
C ASP A 52 -4.20 -4.34 -16.53
N ASP A 53 -3.74 -4.19 -17.78
CA ASP A 53 -4.21 -4.97 -18.94
C ASP A 53 -3.94 -6.46 -18.76
N ASN A 54 -2.95 -6.83 -17.96
CA ASN A 54 -2.57 -8.20 -17.67
C ASN A 54 -3.23 -8.76 -16.41
N GLY A 55 -4.14 -7.99 -15.79
CA GLY A 55 -4.80 -8.36 -14.55
C GLY A 55 -3.94 -8.20 -13.30
N LYS A 56 -2.78 -7.54 -13.40
CA LYS A 56 -1.93 -7.25 -12.25
C LYS A 56 -2.54 -6.16 -11.39
N GLU A 57 -2.61 -6.42 -10.09
CA GLU A 57 -3.13 -5.49 -9.10
C GLU A 57 -2.09 -4.47 -8.68
N LEU A 58 -2.53 -3.23 -8.59
CA LEU A 58 -1.80 -2.10 -8.01
C LEU A 58 -2.77 -1.31 -7.15
N TRP A 59 -2.23 -0.52 -6.22
CA TRP A 59 -3.04 0.39 -5.43
C TRP A 59 -2.45 1.79 -5.47
N LEU A 60 -3.33 2.79 -5.59
CA LEU A 60 -2.96 4.18 -5.33
C LEU A 60 -3.43 4.57 -3.94
N GLU A 61 -2.56 5.12 -3.14
CA GLU A 61 -2.92 5.73 -1.88
C GLU A 61 -2.79 7.24 -2.00
N ILE A 62 -3.87 7.94 -1.69
CA ILE A 62 -3.95 9.40 -1.79
C ILE A 62 -4.18 9.98 -0.40
N ASN A 63 -3.27 10.82 0.05
CA ASN A 63 -3.44 11.68 1.22
C ASN A 63 -3.65 13.11 0.70
N ARG A 64 -4.90 13.55 0.67
CA ARG A 64 -5.25 14.87 0.10
C ARG A 64 -4.77 16.02 0.99
N ASP A 65 -4.75 15.83 2.30
CA ASP A 65 -4.32 16.86 3.23
C ASP A 65 -2.84 17.19 3.07
N ALA A 66 -2.01 16.17 2.80
CA ALA A 66 -0.58 16.33 2.54
C ALA A 66 -0.24 16.47 1.06
N ASN A 67 -1.22 16.41 0.16
CA ASN A 67 -1.04 16.40 -1.29
C ASN A 67 -0.05 15.31 -1.75
N GLU A 68 -0.16 14.14 -1.17
CA GLU A 68 0.69 12.99 -1.49
C GLU A 68 -0.08 11.92 -2.24
N VAL A 69 0.55 11.37 -3.27
CA VAL A 69 0.08 10.20 -3.99
C VAL A 69 1.20 9.16 -4.00
N VAL A 70 0.89 7.96 -3.55
CA VAL A 70 1.85 6.86 -3.47
C VAL A 70 1.30 5.66 -4.21
N LEU A 71 2.12 5.08 -5.09
CA LEU A 71 1.81 3.82 -5.74
C LEU A 71 2.25 2.67 -4.85
N HIS A 72 1.36 1.71 -4.63
CA HIS A 72 1.61 0.49 -3.89
C HIS A 72 1.63 -0.70 -4.85
N GLU A 73 2.78 -1.34 -4.98
CA GLU A 73 2.93 -2.54 -5.80
C GLU A 73 3.13 -3.77 -4.90
N PRO A 74 2.38 -4.86 -5.09
CA PRO A 74 2.58 -6.09 -4.32
C PRO A 74 3.99 -6.66 -4.54
N VAL A 75 4.64 -7.01 -3.44
CA VAL A 75 5.99 -7.58 -3.42
C VAL A 75 5.96 -8.85 -2.57
N PRO A 76 6.34 -10.01 -3.12
CA PRO A 76 6.35 -11.25 -2.36
C PRO A 76 7.40 -11.24 -1.25
N ILE A 77 7.03 -11.80 -0.09
CA ILE A 77 7.92 -11.97 1.07
C ILE A 77 7.85 -13.39 1.58
N ARG A 78 8.98 -13.86 2.14
CA ARG A 78 9.08 -15.16 2.82
C ARG A 78 10.03 -15.05 4.00
N PRO A 79 9.71 -15.65 5.15
CA PRO A 79 8.45 -16.28 5.50
C PRO A 79 7.30 -15.29 5.62
N THR A 80 6.08 -15.81 5.66
CA THR A 80 4.85 -15.02 5.87
C THR A 80 4.90 -14.31 7.21
N ILE A 81 4.46 -13.05 7.25
CA ILE A 81 4.30 -12.27 8.49
C ILE A 81 2.84 -11.88 8.68
N ASP A 82 2.39 -11.90 9.93
CA ASP A 82 1.05 -11.44 10.28
C ASP A 82 1.12 -9.95 10.67
N PRO A 83 0.53 -9.04 9.87
CA PRO A 83 0.61 -7.62 10.18
C PRO A 83 -0.01 -7.25 11.52
N ARG A 84 -0.92 -8.07 12.05
CA ARG A 84 -1.59 -7.82 13.34
C ARG A 84 -0.69 -8.03 14.54
N THR A 85 0.45 -8.72 14.37
CA THR A 85 1.39 -9.04 15.45
C THR A 85 2.63 -8.15 15.46
N LEU A 86 2.73 -7.20 14.53
CA LEU A 86 3.92 -6.36 14.39
C LEU A 86 3.92 -5.21 15.39
N GLU A 87 5.10 -4.92 15.93
CA GLU A 87 5.36 -3.81 16.85
C GLU A 87 6.52 -2.98 16.35
N VAL A 88 6.55 -1.70 16.69
CA VAL A 88 7.66 -0.80 16.36
C VAL A 88 8.97 -1.39 16.91
N GLY A 89 10.00 -1.42 16.07
CA GLY A 89 11.29 -2.00 16.41
C GLY A 89 11.44 -3.48 16.09
N TRP A 90 10.37 -4.17 15.73
CA TRP A 90 10.45 -5.55 15.25
C TRP A 90 11.38 -5.63 14.05
N THR A 91 12.33 -6.54 14.09
CA THR A 91 13.34 -6.71 13.04
C THR A 91 13.51 -8.18 12.71
N ARG A 92 13.59 -8.50 11.44
CA ARG A 92 13.77 -9.88 10.98
C ARG A 92 14.46 -9.94 9.62
N GLN A 93 15.20 -11.03 9.40
CA GLN A 93 15.71 -11.38 8.09
C GLN A 93 14.60 -12.07 7.29
N LEU A 94 14.26 -11.51 6.14
CA LEU A 94 13.24 -12.05 5.23
C LEU A 94 13.77 -12.07 3.81
N ARG A 95 13.15 -12.88 2.97
CA ARG A 95 13.32 -12.78 1.52
C ARG A 95 12.25 -11.88 0.94
N VAL A 96 12.69 -10.81 0.31
CA VAL A 96 11.84 -9.84 -0.38
C VAL A 96 12.19 -9.89 -1.85
N ARG A 97 11.22 -10.21 -2.71
CA ARG A 97 11.45 -10.50 -4.14
C ARG A 97 12.51 -11.60 -4.35
N GLY A 98 12.56 -12.58 -3.48
CA GLY A 98 13.56 -13.64 -3.53
C GLY A 98 14.96 -13.27 -3.06
N ARG A 99 15.18 -12.05 -2.57
CA ARG A 99 16.49 -11.57 -2.08
C ARG A 99 16.51 -11.45 -0.56
N PRO A 100 17.62 -11.81 0.09
CA PRO A 100 17.76 -11.61 1.54
C PRO A 100 17.72 -10.13 1.89
N CYS A 101 16.86 -9.77 2.83
CA CYS A 101 16.73 -8.40 3.32
C CYS A 101 16.56 -8.38 4.83
N THR A 102 16.96 -7.27 5.46
CA THR A 102 16.59 -6.95 6.83
C THR A 102 15.35 -6.07 6.81
N VAL A 103 14.30 -6.51 7.48
CA VAL A 103 13.02 -5.78 7.55
C VAL A 103 12.82 -5.30 8.98
N GLU A 104 12.58 -4.01 9.13
CA GLU A 104 12.33 -3.36 10.41
C GLU A 104 11.00 -2.62 10.36
N VAL A 105 10.20 -2.76 11.42
CA VAL A 105 8.95 -2.01 11.60
C VAL A 105 9.27 -0.64 12.17
N GLU A 106 9.01 0.41 11.41
CA GLU A 106 9.23 1.80 11.84
C GLU A 106 8.01 2.40 12.52
N GLU A 107 6.81 2.12 11.99
CA GLU A 107 5.56 2.65 12.51
C GLU A 107 4.47 1.60 12.43
N VAL A 108 3.56 1.63 13.40
CA VAL A 108 2.35 0.81 13.40
C VAL A 108 1.15 1.72 13.53
N HIS A 109 0.17 1.53 12.67
CA HIS A 109 -1.07 2.29 12.64
C HIS A 109 -2.25 1.37 12.88
N CYS A 110 -3.23 1.86 13.62
CA CYS A 110 -4.57 1.30 13.65
C CYS A 110 -5.42 2.10 12.66
N ALA A 111 -6.10 1.43 11.75
CA ALA A 111 -6.93 2.09 10.75
C ALA A 111 -8.40 1.74 10.94
N GLU A 112 -9.27 2.73 10.72
CA GLU A 112 -10.71 2.57 10.64
C GLU A 112 -11.12 2.75 9.19
N ILE A 113 -11.86 1.76 8.66
CA ILE A 113 -12.40 1.81 7.31
C ILE A 113 -13.76 2.48 7.38
N ASP A 114 -13.86 3.69 6.80
CA ASP A 114 -15.07 4.48 6.84
C ASP A 114 -16.06 4.08 5.74
N HIS A 115 -15.55 3.79 4.56
CA HIS A 115 -16.39 3.49 3.39
C HIS A 115 -15.62 2.70 2.33
N GLU A 116 -16.35 1.85 1.61
CA GLU A 116 -15.84 1.07 0.49
C GLU A 116 -16.80 1.13 -0.68
N THR A 117 -16.24 1.15 -1.89
CA THR A 117 -17.00 1.17 -3.14
C THR A 117 -16.34 0.23 -4.14
N GLY A 118 -17.14 -0.55 -4.87
CA GLY A 118 -16.65 -1.44 -5.91
C GLY A 118 -16.04 -2.73 -5.37
N ALA A 119 -15.17 -3.36 -6.18
CA ALA A 119 -14.56 -4.65 -5.89
C ALA A 119 -13.21 -4.47 -5.17
N ILE A 120 -13.17 -4.82 -3.89
CA ILE A 120 -11.98 -4.68 -3.05
C ILE A 120 -11.26 -6.03 -2.85
N ASN A 121 -11.99 -7.14 -2.77
CA ASN A 121 -11.43 -8.47 -2.49
C ASN A 121 -10.69 -8.55 -1.16
N HIS A 122 -11.43 -8.47 -0.07
CA HIS A 122 -10.84 -8.58 1.27
C HIS A 122 -10.29 -9.99 1.53
N PRO A 123 -8.97 -10.16 1.70
CA PRO A 123 -8.38 -11.48 1.93
C PRO A 123 -8.74 -12.07 3.31
N ASN A 124 -9.00 -11.23 4.30
CA ASN A 124 -9.32 -11.61 5.67
C ASN A 124 -10.79 -11.33 6.04
N GLY A 125 -11.65 -11.19 5.02
CA GLY A 125 -13.04 -10.77 5.21
C GLY A 125 -13.18 -9.25 5.35
N ALA A 126 -14.40 -8.76 5.36
CA ALA A 126 -14.67 -7.33 5.56
C ALA A 126 -14.31 -6.91 7.00
N LEU A 127 -13.41 -5.95 7.13
CA LEU A 127 -12.95 -5.42 8.41
C LEU A 127 -13.38 -3.96 8.54
N THR A 128 -13.83 -3.57 9.74
CA THR A 128 -14.09 -2.16 10.07
C THR A 128 -12.85 -1.48 10.62
N THR A 129 -11.98 -2.25 11.28
CA THR A 129 -10.69 -1.81 11.79
C THR A 129 -9.59 -2.75 11.33
N THR A 130 -8.39 -2.22 11.13
CA THR A 130 -7.26 -3.01 10.64
C THR A 130 -5.94 -2.44 11.18
N THR A 131 -4.90 -3.25 11.09
CA THR A 131 -3.53 -2.86 11.46
C THR A 131 -2.70 -2.68 10.19
N CYS A 132 -1.93 -1.60 10.16
CA CYS A 132 -1.00 -1.28 9.09
C CYS A 132 0.38 -1.01 9.69
N ALA A 133 1.42 -1.50 9.07
CA ALA A 133 2.80 -1.26 9.50
C ALA A 133 3.65 -0.70 8.36
N GLU A 134 4.40 0.35 8.68
CA GLU A 134 5.42 0.91 7.78
C GLU A 134 6.73 0.18 8.02
N LEU A 135 7.34 -0.28 6.94
CA LEU A 135 8.53 -1.12 6.96
C LEU A 135 9.72 -0.42 6.32
N ARG A 136 10.87 -0.58 6.94
CA ARG A 136 12.16 -0.24 6.37
C ARG A 136 12.82 -1.53 5.92
N VAL A 137 13.17 -1.64 4.66
CA VAL A 137 13.74 -2.85 4.05
C VAL A 137 15.11 -2.53 3.48
N VAL A 138 16.12 -3.24 3.96
CA VAL A 138 17.51 -3.07 3.53
C VAL A 138 18.02 -4.38 2.94
N ASP A 139 18.46 -4.35 1.68
CA ASP A 139 19.02 -5.51 1.00
C ASP A 139 20.50 -5.78 1.40
N ALA A 140 21.08 -6.83 0.83
CA ALA A 140 22.46 -7.23 1.13
C ALA A 140 23.50 -6.20 0.68
N GLU A 141 23.17 -5.35 -0.31
CA GLU A 141 24.05 -4.27 -0.78
C GLU A 141 23.86 -2.96 0.01
N GLY A 142 22.96 -2.95 0.97
CA GLY A 142 22.65 -1.76 1.77
C GLY A 142 21.63 -0.81 1.13
N SER A 143 20.99 -1.19 0.03
CA SER A 143 19.93 -0.38 -0.59
C SER A 143 18.67 -0.38 0.27
N LEU A 144 18.17 0.80 0.56
CA LEU A 144 16.99 1.04 1.37
C LEU A 144 15.73 1.16 0.52
N SER A 145 14.70 0.44 0.89
CA SER A 145 13.35 0.58 0.35
C SER A 145 12.36 0.79 1.48
N ARG A 146 11.30 1.52 1.21
CA ARG A 146 10.19 1.67 2.13
C ARG A 146 9.00 0.89 1.61
N MET A 147 8.38 0.13 2.51
CA MET A 147 7.26 -0.75 2.18
C MET A 147 6.18 -0.62 3.23
N VAL A 148 5.00 -1.14 2.93
CA VAL A 148 3.87 -1.13 3.86
C VAL A 148 3.18 -2.49 3.80
N ILE A 149 2.71 -2.94 4.95
CA ILE A 149 1.84 -4.10 5.06
C ILE A 149 0.59 -3.73 5.84
N ASP A 150 -0.58 -4.14 5.35
CA ASP A 150 -1.82 -3.94 6.07
C ASP A 150 -2.75 -5.15 5.97
N ALA A 151 -3.47 -5.39 7.06
CA ALA A 151 -4.27 -6.60 7.22
C ALA A 151 -5.54 -6.59 6.37
N HIS A 152 -6.03 -5.45 5.92
CA HIS A 152 -7.26 -5.39 5.13
C HIS A 152 -7.04 -5.67 3.64
N ARG A 153 -5.79 -5.58 3.16
CA ARG A 153 -5.44 -5.80 1.76
C ARG A 153 -4.57 -7.02 1.52
N LEU A 154 -3.77 -7.45 2.52
CA LEU A 154 -2.76 -8.49 2.36
C LEU A 154 -2.89 -9.58 3.40
N GLN A 155 -2.55 -10.80 3.00
CA GLN A 155 -2.54 -11.98 3.87
C GLN A 155 -1.20 -12.24 4.56
N GLY A 156 -0.20 -11.37 4.35
CA GLY A 156 1.13 -11.51 4.93
C GLY A 156 2.11 -12.29 4.06
N ARG A 157 1.73 -12.71 2.87
CA ARG A 157 2.63 -13.31 1.87
C ARG A 157 3.30 -12.26 1.00
N GLU A 158 2.76 -11.07 1.02
CA GLU A 158 3.24 -9.93 0.25
C GLU A 158 3.26 -8.69 1.12
N VAL A 159 4.06 -7.74 0.74
CA VAL A 159 4.03 -6.35 1.25
C VAL A 159 3.85 -5.43 0.05
N TYR A 160 3.52 -4.18 0.27
CA TYR A 160 3.48 -3.20 -0.80
C TYR A 160 4.78 -2.40 -0.84
N GLY A 161 5.47 -2.44 -1.98
CA GLY A 161 6.51 -1.48 -2.29
C GLY A 161 5.88 -0.12 -2.56
N LYS A 162 6.45 0.94 -1.98
CA LYS A 162 5.92 2.32 -2.05
C LYS A 162 6.73 3.13 -3.04
N THR A 163 6.07 3.72 -4.02
CA THR A 163 6.68 4.65 -4.96
C THR A 163 5.92 5.97 -4.89
N PRO A 164 6.49 7.02 -4.29
CA PRO A 164 5.86 8.34 -4.30
C PRO A 164 5.74 8.87 -5.73
N LEU A 165 4.59 9.45 -6.05
CA LEU A 165 4.36 10.12 -7.34
C LEU A 165 4.46 11.63 -7.11
N SER A 166 5.33 12.28 -7.88
CA SER A 166 5.53 13.72 -7.75
C SER A 166 4.32 14.49 -8.26
N SER A 167 4.14 15.75 -7.79
CA SER A 167 3.06 16.62 -8.23
C SER A 167 3.09 16.89 -9.74
N SER A 168 4.26 16.82 -10.37
CA SER A 168 4.40 16.95 -11.82
C SER A 168 3.85 15.75 -12.59
N GLN A 169 3.61 14.62 -11.94
CA GLN A 169 3.03 13.40 -12.51
C GLN A 169 1.52 13.31 -12.29
N GLN A 170 0.95 14.30 -11.65
CA GLN A 170 -0.48 14.38 -11.34
C GLN A 170 -1.25 15.18 -12.38
#